data_a756f9ce01ba6f364ee8179306988438
#
_entry.id   a756f9ce01ba6f364ee8179306988438
#
_cell.length_a   1.000
_cell.length_b   1.000
_cell.length_c   1.000
_cell.angle_alpha   90.00
_cell.angle_beta   90.00
_cell.angle_gamma   90.00
#
_symmetry.space_group_name_H-M   'P 1'
#
loop_
_entity.id
_entity.type
_entity.pdbx_description
1 polymer ?
#
loop_
_entity_poly.entity_id
_entity_poly.type
_entity_poly.pdbx_seq_one_letter_code
_entity_poly.pdbx_strand_id
1 'polypeptide(L)'
;MSKIVWDQTGQRLYETGVKQGVLYVQESGAYPKGVAWNGLISVTESPSGAEPTPLYADDIKYLNLMSNEEFGATIEAYTYPDDFAACDGSAELATGVVIGQQARKTFGLSYKTTLGNDVDGNDYGYKLHLIYGGLAAPSEKGYSTINDSPEAITFSWEISTTPVAVEGHKPTASITIDSTKVDAAKLTALETILYGSEDAEHRLPLPDEILTIMNDTQASG
;
A
#
# COMPACT_ATOMS: atom_id res chain seq x y z
N MET A 1 39.80 -1.63 9.38
CA MET A 1 38.85 -2.22 8.42
C MET A 1 38.17 -3.39 9.13
N SER A 2 36.85 -3.35 9.29
CA SER A 2 36.10 -4.43 9.93
C SER A 2 35.83 -5.53 8.91
N LYS A 3 36.00 -6.80 9.33
CA LYS A 3 35.66 -7.97 8.52
C LYS A 3 34.11 -8.07 8.43
N ILE A 4 33.61 -8.42 7.25
CA ILE A 4 32.18 -8.70 7.08
C ILE A 4 31.85 -9.97 7.88
N VAL A 5 30.76 -9.92 8.65
CA VAL A 5 30.24 -11.04 9.41
C VAL A 5 28.77 -11.24 9.00
N TRP A 6 28.38 -12.48 8.69
CA TRP A 6 27.03 -12.85 8.26
C TRP A 6 26.28 -13.52 9.41
N ASP A 7 24.96 -13.54 9.32
CA ASP A 7 24.07 -14.35 10.15
C ASP A 7 24.22 -14.13 11.67
N GLN A 8 24.54 -12.90 12.08
CA GLN A 8 24.62 -12.57 13.50
C GLN A 8 23.28 -12.73 14.19
N THR A 9 23.28 -13.21 15.42
CA THR A 9 22.09 -13.31 16.27
C THR A 9 21.44 -11.93 16.41
N GLY A 10 20.11 -11.86 16.22
CA GLY A 10 19.34 -10.63 16.22
C GLY A 10 19.31 -9.91 14.85
N GLN A 11 20.10 -10.32 13.87
CA GLN A 11 20.15 -9.72 12.53
C GLN A 11 19.54 -10.61 11.43
N ARG A 12 18.98 -11.75 11.79
CA ARG A 12 18.27 -12.64 10.85
C ARG A 12 16.83 -12.18 10.75
N LEU A 13 16.60 -11.21 9.86
CA LEU A 13 15.30 -10.56 9.68
C LEU A 13 14.44 -11.34 8.69
N TYR A 14 13.14 -11.35 8.95
CA TYR A 14 12.11 -11.82 8.03
C TYR A 14 10.89 -10.91 8.07
N GLU A 15 10.11 -10.90 6.99
CA GLU A 15 8.88 -10.14 6.87
C GLU A 15 7.73 -11.10 6.58
N THR A 16 6.58 -10.92 7.24
CA THR A 16 5.44 -11.82 7.11
C THR A 16 4.13 -11.11 7.41
N GLY A 17 3.04 -11.69 6.92
CA GLY A 17 1.68 -11.27 7.19
C GLY A 17 1.31 -9.93 6.56
N VAL A 18 0.02 -9.71 6.47
CA VAL A 18 -0.59 -8.42 6.13
C VAL A 18 -1.68 -8.15 7.14
N LYS A 19 -1.77 -6.92 7.66
CA LYS A 19 -2.72 -6.55 8.70
C LYS A 19 -3.04 -5.06 8.67
N GLN A 20 -4.12 -4.68 9.36
CA GLN A 20 -4.54 -3.29 9.54
C GLN A 20 -4.66 -2.53 8.22
N GLY A 21 -5.31 -3.15 7.22
CA GLY A 21 -5.63 -2.48 5.96
C GLY A 21 -6.62 -1.33 6.17
N VAL A 22 -6.36 -0.19 5.54
CA VAL A 22 -7.28 0.96 5.51
C VAL A 22 -7.40 1.47 4.09
N LEU A 23 -8.64 1.58 3.62
CA LEU A 23 -9.01 2.19 2.36
C LEU A 23 -9.19 3.71 2.55
N TYR A 24 -8.69 4.49 1.62
CA TYR A 24 -8.89 5.94 1.55
C TYR A 24 -9.39 6.31 0.16
N VAL A 25 -10.68 6.57 -0.01
CA VAL A 25 -11.23 6.99 -1.30
C VAL A 25 -10.73 8.40 -1.62
N GLN A 26 -10.23 8.59 -2.84
CA GLN A 26 -9.72 9.89 -3.26
C GLN A 26 -10.86 10.86 -3.60
N GLU A 27 -10.76 12.07 -3.08
CA GLU A 27 -11.66 13.20 -3.38
C GLU A 27 -10.84 14.44 -3.70
N SER A 28 -10.99 14.95 -4.91
CA SER A 28 -10.31 16.18 -5.37
C SER A 28 -8.77 16.17 -5.14
N GLY A 29 -8.14 15.01 -5.32
CA GLY A 29 -6.68 14.85 -5.15
C GLY A 29 -6.21 14.58 -3.72
N ALA A 30 -7.10 14.61 -2.73
CA ALA A 30 -6.83 14.29 -1.34
C ALA A 30 -7.52 12.98 -0.91
N TYR A 31 -7.20 12.49 0.27
CA TYR A 31 -7.73 11.25 0.85
C TYR A 31 -8.32 11.55 2.23
N PRO A 32 -9.50 12.21 2.28
CA PRO A 32 -9.99 12.87 3.49
C PRO A 32 -10.51 11.92 4.56
N LYS A 33 -10.81 10.67 4.20
CA LYS A 33 -11.41 9.69 5.12
C LYS A 33 -10.86 8.30 4.88
N GLY A 34 -10.47 7.61 5.95
CA GLY A 34 -10.10 6.20 5.94
C GLY A 34 -11.26 5.28 6.34
N VAL A 35 -11.28 4.06 5.84
CA VAL A 35 -12.21 3.00 6.24
C VAL A 35 -11.44 1.72 6.42
N ALA A 36 -11.62 1.05 7.56
CA ALA A 36 -10.93 -0.20 7.85
C ALA A 36 -11.29 -1.29 6.82
N TRP A 37 -10.27 -1.90 6.22
CA TRP A 37 -10.45 -3.03 5.32
C TRP A 37 -10.31 -4.33 6.09
N ASN A 38 -11.41 -4.89 6.51
CA ASN A 38 -11.45 -6.17 7.19
C ASN A 38 -11.33 -7.33 6.19
N GLY A 39 -10.74 -8.44 6.62
CA GLY A 39 -10.62 -9.65 5.79
C GLY A 39 -9.58 -9.57 4.67
N LEU A 40 -8.63 -8.64 4.75
CA LEU A 40 -7.48 -8.55 3.84
C LEU A 40 -6.61 -9.80 3.98
N ILE A 41 -6.36 -10.49 2.86
CA ILE A 41 -5.58 -11.73 2.79
C ILE A 41 -4.16 -11.42 2.36
N SER A 42 -4.02 -10.70 1.24
CA SER A 42 -2.72 -10.37 0.65
C SER A 42 -2.74 -9.02 -0.06
N VAL A 43 -1.58 -8.39 -0.12
CA VAL A 43 -1.26 -7.31 -1.04
C VAL A 43 0.05 -7.71 -1.72
N THR A 44 -0.01 -7.98 -3.01
CA THR A 44 1.14 -8.37 -3.81
C THR A 44 1.55 -7.20 -4.68
N GLU A 45 2.67 -6.56 -4.35
CA GLU A 45 3.25 -5.48 -5.15
C GLU A 45 3.86 -6.05 -6.43
N SER A 46 3.53 -5.47 -7.57
CA SER A 46 3.96 -5.91 -8.90
C SER A 46 4.39 -4.71 -9.76
N PRO A 47 5.55 -4.09 -9.46
CA PRO A 47 6.09 -3.02 -10.28
C PRO A 47 6.42 -3.53 -11.69
N SER A 48 6.24 -2.68 -12.69
CA SER A 48 6.53 -2.96 -14.10
C SER A 48 7.26 -1.79 -14.75
N GLY A 49 7.77 -1.98 -15.97
CA GLY A 49 8.57 -0.96 -16.65
C GLY A 49 10.03 -0.94 -16.19
N ALA A 50 10.70 0.19 -16.36
CA ALA A 50 12.13 0.38 -16.10
C ALA A 50 13.06 -0.61 -16.83
N GLU A 51 12.58 -1.28 -17.88
CA GLU A 51 13.39 -2.20 -18.65
C GLU A 51 14.31 -1.46 -19.63
N PRO A 52 15.62 -1.81 -19.65
CA PRO A 52 16.57 -1.17 -20.55
C PRO A 52 16.39 -1.68 -21.98
N THR A 53 16.05 -0.78 -22.91
CA THR A 53 16.05 -1.05 -24.35
C THR A 53 17.40 -0.62 -24.93
N PRO A 54 18.25 -1.56 -25.40
CA PRO A 54 19.54 -1.23 -25.98
C PRO A 54 19.39 -0.60 -27.36
N LEU A 55 20.10 0.49 -27.60
CA LEU A 55 20.30 1.07 -28.92
C LEU A 55 21.69 0.70 -29.42
N TYR A 56 21.78 0.37 -30.71
CA TYR A 56 23.03 0.02 -31.39
C TYR A 56 23.36 1.07 -32.45
N ALA A 57 24.63 1.44 -32.57
CA ALA A 57 25.19 2.27 -33.62
C ALA A 57 26.64 1.82 -33.87
N ASP A 58 27.11 1.91 -35.11
CA ASP A 58 28.46 1.51 -35.52
C ASP A 58 28.85 0.08 -35.07
N ASP A 59 27.88 -0.85 -35.12
CA ASP A 59 28.00 -2.27 -34.73
C ASP A 59 28.32 -2.49 -33.23
N ILE A 60 28.15 -1.47 -32.39
CA ILE A 60 28.32 -1.54 -30.93
C ILE A 60 27.04 -1.11 -30.19
N LYS A 61 26.89 -1.58 -28.96
CA LYS A 61 25.84 -1.08 -28.07
C LYS A 61 26.13 0.37 -27.69
N TYR A 62 25.36 1.30 -28.26
CA TYR A 62 25.56 2.74 -28.10
C TYR A 62 25.09 3.24 -26.72
N LEU A 63 23.85 2.88 -26.31
CA LEU A 63 23.30 3.20 -24.99
C LEU A 63 22.09 2.30 -24.67
N ASN A 64 21.60 2.39 -23.43
CA ASN A 64 20.29 1.86 -23.03
C ASN A 64 19.32 3.02 -22.81
N LEU A 65 18.13 2.94 -23.41
CA LEU A 65 16.99 3.74 -22.98
C LEU A 65 16.24 2.98 -21.88
N MET A 66 15.80 3.68 -20.84
CA MET A 66 14.98 3.11 -19.79
C MET A 66 13.61 3.76 -19.82
N SER A 67 12.54 2.96 -19.76
CA SER A 67 11.18 3.41 -19.54
C SER A 67 11.00 3.86 -18.08
N ASN A 68 9.92 4.56 -17.79
CA ASN A 68 9.53 4.82 -16.41
C ASN A 68 9.04 3.53 -15.76
N GLU A 69 9.28 3.41 -14.46
CA GLU A 69 8.67 2.37 -13.63
C GLU A 69 7.23 2.76 -13.31
N GLU A 70 6.34 1.77 -13.39
CA GLU A 70 4.95 1.88 -12.98
C GLU A 70 4.72 0.94 -11.79
N PHE A 71 4.14 1.45 -10.72
CA PHE A 71 3.78 0.64 -9.57
C PHE A 71 2.39 0.05 -9.78
N GLY A 72 2.28 -1.25 -9.58
CA GLY A 72 1.02 -1.99 -9.56
C GLY A 72 0.94 -2.89 -8.33
N ALA A 73 -0.24 -3.35 -8.02
CA ALA A 73 -0.44 -4.32 -6.94
C ALA A 73 -1.68 -5.18 -7.20
N THR A 74 -1.73 -6.35 -6.57
CA THR A 74 -2.94 -7.17 -6.49
C THR A 74 -3.37 -7.25 -5.02
N ILE A 75 -4.63 -6.93 -4.76
CA ILE A 75 -5.23 -7.02 -3.43
C ILE A 75 -6.15 -8.24 -3.40
N GLU A 76 -6.00 -9.10 -2.40
CA GLU A 76 -6.90 -10.22 -2.14
C GLU A 76 -7.54 -10.10 -0.77
N ALA A 77 -8.85 -10.34 -0.68
CA ALA A 77 -9.60 -10.24 0.55
C ALA A 77 -10.83 -11.17 0.58
N TYR A 78 -11.27 -11.56 1.77
CA TYR A 78 -12.53 -12.26 1.96
C TYR A 78 -13.73 -11.33 1.90
N THR A 79 -13.53 -10.04 2.19
CA THR A 79 -14.57 -9.02 2.16
C THR A 79 -13.95 -7.64 1.86
N TYR A 80 -14.78 -6.66 1.60
CA TYR A 80 -14.35 -5.29 1.35
C TYR A 80 -15.37 -4.31 1.97
N PRO A 81 -14.91 -3.10 2.35
CA PRO A 81 -15.81 -2.09 2.90
C PRO A 81 -16.78 -1.54 1.82
N ASP A 82 -17.96 -1.12 2.24
CA ASP A 82 -18.97 -0.57 1.32
C ASP A 82 -18.47 0.65 0.53
N ASP A 83 -17.62 1.47 1.14
CA ASP A 83 -16.95 2.61 0.48
C ASP A 83 -16.11 2.18 -0.73
N PHE A 84 -15.64 0.94 -0.80
CA PHE A 84 -14.87 0.41 -1.93
C PHE A 84 -15.74 0.19 -3.19
N ALA A 85 -17.06 0.11 -3.06
CA ALA A 85 -17.97 -0.04 -4.19
C ALA A 85 -17.74 1.05 -5.25
N ALA A 86 -17.50 2.30 -4.82
CA ALA A 86 -17.18 3.40 -5.73
C ALA A 86 -15.84 3.20 -6.48
N CYS A 87 -14.91 2.43 -5.92
CA CYS A 87 -13.61 2.11 -6.54
C CYS A 87 -13.70 0.85 -7.41
N ASP A 88 -14.59 -0.08 -7.06
CA ASP A 88 -14.86 -1.33 -7.81
C ASP A 88 -15.81 -1.13 -9.02
N GLY A 89 -16.28 0.08 -9.27
CA GLY A 89 -17.21 0.40 -10.37
C GLY A 89 -18.64 -0.02 -10.07
N SER A 90 -19.04 0.04 -8.82
CA SER A 90 -20.40 -0.18 -8.35
C SER A 90 -20.95 1.09 -7.72
N ALA A 91 -22.29 1.23 -7.70
CA ALA A 91 -22.98 2.32 -7.02
C ALA A 91 -24.24 1.79 -6.36
N GLU A 92 -24.63 2.37 -5.24
CA GLU A 92 -25.90 2.09 -4.58
C GLU A 92 -27.02 2.87 -5.26
N LEU A 93 -28.01 2.15 -5.77
CA LEU A 93 -29.22 2.73 -6.37
C LEU A 93 -30.30 3.00 -5.31
N ALA A 94 -30.40 2.13 -4.32
CA ALA A 94 -31.21 2.23 -3.13
C ALA A 94 -30.57 1.36 -2.04
N THR A 95 -30.96 1.54 -0.77
CA THR A 95 -30.38 0.78 0.35
C THR A 95 -30.38 -0.72 0.07
N GLY A 96 -29.17 -1.30 -0.03
CA GLY A 96 -28.97 -2.71 -0.33
C GLY A 96 -29.17 -3.11 -1.80
N VAL A 97 -29.37 -2.14 -2.73
CA VAL A 97 -29.49 -2.39 -4.17
C VAL A 97 -28.31 -1.76 -4.89
N VAL A 98 -27.39 -2.59 -5.37
CA VAL A 98 -26.14 -2.16 -6.00
C VAL A 98 -26.16 -2.42 -7.49
N ILE A 99 -25.77 -1.44 -8.29
CA ILE A 99 -25.59 -1.53 -9.73
C ILE A 99 -24.10 -1.51 -10.08
N GLY A 100 -23.70 -2.30 -11.06
CA GLY A 100 -22.33 -2.36 -11.60
C GLY A 100 -22.11 -1.44 -12.79
N GLN A 101 -20.91 -1.51 -13.38
CA GLN A 101 -20.51 -0.80 -14.61
C GLN A 101 -20.53 0.74 -14.47
N GLN A 102 -20.24 1.23 -13.27
CA GLN A 102 -20.18 2.65 -12.97
C GLN A 102 -18.75 3.18 -13.07
N ALA A 103 -18.61 4.50 -13.12
CA ALA A 103 -17.30 5.16 -13.08
C ALA A 103 -16.57 4.77 -11.78
N ARG A 104 -15.26 4.49 -11.90
CA ARG A 104 -14.40 4.09 -10.79
C ARG A 104 -13.71 5.30 -10.20
N LYS A 105 -13.65 5.37 -8.88
CA LYS A 105 -12.84 6.35 -8.17
C LYS A 105 -11.45 5.76 -7.88
N THR A 106 -10.46 6.62 -7.89
CA THR A 106 -9.14 6.29 -7.36
C THR A 106 -9.15 6.25 -5.84
N PHE A 107 -8.22 5.51 -5.27
CA PHE A 107 -8.10 5.37 -3.83
C PHE A 107 -6.64 5.27 -3.38
N GLY A 108 -6.40 5.45 -2.10
CA GLY A 108 -5.19 5.07 -1.41
C GLY A 108 -5.43 3.88 -0.50
N LEU A 109 -4.38 3.19 -0.17
CA LEU A 109 -4.40 2.05 0.74
C LEU A 109 -3.25 2.18 1.73
N SER A 110 -3.49 1.91 3.01
CA SER A 110 -2.42 1.62 3.95
C SER A 110 -2.57 0.21 4.51
N TYR A 111 -1.47 -0.45 4.78
CA TYR A 111 -1.42 -1.74 5.45
C TYR A 111 -0.08 -1.92 6.16
N LYS A 112 -0.03 -2.87 7.08
CA LYS A 112 1.20 -3.22 7.80
C LYS A 112 1.61 -4.66 7.50
N THR A 113 2.93 -4.88 7.38
CA THR A 113 3.55 -6.19 7.43
C THR A 113 4.34 -6.33 8.74
N THR A 114 4.41 -7.53 9.28
CA THR A 114 5.18 -7.81 10.50
C THR A 114 6.64 -8.05 10.13
N LEU A 115 7.54 -7.34 10.77
CA LEU A 115 8.98 -7.54 10.67
C LEU A 115 9.45 -8.31 11.91
N GLY A 116 10.04 -9.45 11.71
CA GLY A 116 10.53 -10.30 12.79
C GLY A 116 12.02 -10.58 12.71
N ASN A 117 12.59 -11.07 13.81
CA ASN A 117 13.95 -11.58 13.87
C ASN A 117 14.03 -12.90 14.64
N ASP A 118 15.23 -13.47 14.73
CA ASP A 118 15.51 -14.73 15.39
C ASP A 118 15.59 -14.63 16.95
N VAL A 119 15.44 -13.44 17.53
CA VAL A 119 15.46 -13.20 18.98
C VAL A 119 14.08 -12.79 19.48
N ASP A 120 13.50 -11.73 18.90
CA ASP A 120 12.25 -11.14 19.34
C ASP A 120 11.03 -11.73 18.61
N GLY A 121 11.26 -12.60 17.61
CA GLY A 121 10.19 -13.16 16.80
C GLY A 121 9.38 -12.06 16.09
N ASN A 122 8.07 -12.15 16.13
CA ASN A 122 7.14 -11.19 15.48
C ASN A 122 6.99 -9.86 16.23
N ASP A 123 7.61 -9.72 17.41
CA ASP A 123 7.52 -8.50 18.22
C ASP A 123 8.65 -7.50 17.92
N TYR A 124 9.55 -7.83 16.97
CA TYR A 124 10.67 -6.99 16.58
C TYR A 124 10.22 -5.66 15.98
N GLY A 125 9.21 -5.66 15.09
CA GLY A 125 8.69 -4.45 14.47
C GLY A 125 7.68 -4.71 13.36
N TYR A 126 7.45 -3.69 12.54
CA TYR A 126 6.59 -3.78 11.36
C TYR A 126 7.02 -2.77 10.30
N LYS A 127 6.58 -3.00 9.08
CA LYS A 127 6.61 -1.98 8.04
C LYS A 127 5.19 -1.49 7.77
N LEU A 128 5.07 -0.19 7.63
CA LEU A 128 3.86 0.49 7.20
C LEU A 128 3.99 0.82 5.72
N HIS A 129 3.06 0.33 4.93
CA HIS A 129 2.99 0.55 3.49
C HIS A 129 1.84 1.49 3.17
N LEU A 130 2.10 2.46 2.31
CA LEU A 130 1.14 3.45 1.84
C LEU A 130 1.13 3.41 0.30
N ILE A 131 -0.05 3.22 -0.29
CA ILE A 131 -0.25 3.23 -1.74
C ILE A 131 -1.14 4.41 -2.11
N TYR A 132 -0.76 5.14 -3.15
CA TYR A 132 -1.46 6.32 -3.66
C TYR A 132 -1.96 6.11 -5.08
N GLY A 133 -3.05 6.80 -5.42
CA GLY A 133 -3.57 6.85 -6.78
C GLY A 133 -3.98 5.50 -7.35
N GLY A 134 -4.34 4.54 -6.50
CA GLY A 134 -4.76 3.21 -6.92
C GLY A 134 -6.08 3.25 -7.69
N LEU A 135 -6.15 2.54 -8.80
CA LEU A 135 -7.34 2.32 -9.59
C LEU A 135 -7.54 0.82 -9.78
N ALA A 136 -8.63 0.29 -9.24
CA ALA A 136 -8.95 -1.12 -9.37
C ALA A 136 -9.42 -1.46 -10.80
N ALA A 137 -8.80 -2.47 -11.41
CA ALA A 137 -9.29 -3.04 -12.66
C ALA A 137 -10.59 -3.85 -12.44
N PRO A 138 -11.43 -4.05 -13.47
CA PRO A 138 -12.51 -5.02 -13.42
C PRO A 138 -11.96 -6.41 -13.08
N SER A 139 -12.51 -7.05 -12.06
CA SER A 139 -12.07 -8.37 -11.61
C SER A 139 -13.16 -9.41 -11.71
N GLU A 140 -12.77 -10.67 -11.84
CA GLU A 140 -13.67 -11.81 -11.78
C GLU A 140 -14.14 -12.03 -10.33
N LYS A 141 -15.44 -12.32 -10.15
CA LYS A 141 -16.04 -12.70 -8.87
C LYS A 141 -16.69 -14.07 -9.05
N GLY A 142 -16.07 -15.10 -8.49
CA GLY A 142 -16.56 -16.47 -8.53
C GLY A 142 -17.52 -16.76 -7.38
N TYR A 143 -18.67 -17.38 -7.67
CA TYR A 143 -19.62 -17.83 -6.67
C TYR A 143 -19.80 -19.34 -6.82
N SER A 144 -19.58 -20.08 -5.76
CA SER A 144 -19.71 -21.54 -5.73
C SER A 144 -20.68 -22.01 -4.66
N THR A 145 -21.24 -23.21 -4.84
CA THR A 145 -22.10 -23.84 -3.82
C THR A 145 -21.26 -24.32 -2.64
N ILE A 146 -21.84 -24.30 -1.44
CA ILE A 146 -21.22 -24.90 -0.26
C ILE A 146 -21.25 -26.42 -0.40
N ASN A 147 -20.13 -27.07 -0.15
CA ASN A 147 -19.94 -28.52 -0.13
C ASN A 147 -19.51 -28.99 1.27
N ASP A 148 -19.06 -30.22 1.39
CA ASP A 148 -18.54 -30.81 2.63
C ASP A 148 -17.19 -30.25 3.10
N SER A 149 -16.52 -29.45 2.24
CA SER A 149 -15.28 -28.69 2.54
C SER A 149 -15.53 -27.22 2.23
N PRO A 150 -16.25 -26.47 3.07
CA PRO A 150 -16.64 -25.10 2.78
C PRO A 150 -15.42 -24.18 2.77
N GLU A 151 -15.27 -23.43 1.68
CA GLU A 151 -14.24 -22.39 1.53
C GLU A 151 -14.91 -21.01 1.42
N ALA A 152 -14.29 -20.00 2.00
CA ALA A 152 -14.74 -18.62 1.84
C ALA A 152 -14.41 -18.12 0.42
N ILE A 153 -15.31 -17.35 -0.16
CA ILE A 153 -15.06 -16.67 -1.43
C ILE A 153 -13.92 -15.67 -1.22
N THR A 154 -12.92 -15.71 -2.10
CA THR A 154 -11.84 -14.73 -2.15
C THR A 154 -12.08 -13.78 -3.31
N PHE A 155 -12.06 -12.51 -3.02
CA PHE A 155 -12.07 -11.43 -4.01
C PHE A 155 -10.65 -10.99 -4.31
N SER A 156 -10.36 -10.69 -5.58
CA SER A 156 -9.05 -10.24 -6.03
C SER A 156 -9.21 -9.04 -6.96
N TRP A 157 -8.39 -8.01 -6.79
CA TRP A 157 -8.37 -6.82 -7.64
C TRP A 157 -6.94 -6.49 -8.05
N GLU A 158 -6.72 -6.38 -9.34
CA GLU A 158 -5.51 -5.79 -9.89
C GLU A 158 -5.60 -4.26 -9.81
N ILE A 159 -4.55 -3.63 -9.31
CA ILE A 159 -4.49 -2.20 -9.07
C ILE A 159 -3.38 -1.61 -9.94
N SER A 160 -3.73 -0.68 -10.81
CA SER A 160 -2.80 0.25 -11.42
C SER A 160 -2.74 1.53 -10.60
N THR A 161 -1.65 2.28 -10.71
CA THR A 161 -1.49 3.50 -9.89
C THR A 161 -1.14 4.71 -10.72
N THR A 162 -1.52 5.88 -10.21
CA THR A 162 -1.04 7.18 -10.71
C THR A 162 -0.16 7.80 -9.63
N PRO A 163 1.15 7.96 -9.90
CA PRO A 163 2.08 8.52 -8.92
C PRO A 163 1.70 9.95 -8.50
N VAL A 164 1.93 10.27 -7.23
CA VAL A 164 1.77 11.61 -6.67
C VAL A 164 3.12 12.33 -6.58
N ALA A 165 3.11 13.64 -6.68
CA ALA A 165 4.32 14.45 -6.61
C ALA A 165 4.99 14.34 -5.24
N VAL A 166 6.33 14.41 -5.22
CA VAL A 166 7.17 14.42 -4.02
C VAL A 166 8.21 15.51 -4.21
N GLU A 167 8.33 16.45 -3.27
CA GLU A 167 9.29 17.55 -3.37
C GLU A 167 10.73 17.02 -3.41
N GLY A 168 11.51 17.46 -4.39
CA GLY A 168 12.89 17.05 -4.57
C GLY A 168 13.14 15.63 -5.09
N HIS A 169 12.08 14.86 -5.37
CA HIS A 169 12.15 13.48 -5.85
C HIS A 169 11.25 13.26 -7.08
N LYS A 170 11.37 12.08 -7.70
CA LYS A 170 10.40 11.64 -8.71
C LYS A 170 9.06 11.36 -8.04
N PRO A 171 7.93 11.57 -8.76
CA PRO A 171 6.62 11.16 -8.26
C PRO A 171 6.62 9.68 -7.86
N THR A 172 5.91 9.34 -6.79
CA THR A 172 5.80 7.97 -6.28
C THR A 172 4.35 7.56 -6.08
N ALA A 173 4.07 6.28 -6.23
CA ALA A 173 2.78 5.68 -5.88
C ALA A 173 2.86 4.84 -4.60
N SER A 174 4.05 4.61 -4.05
CA SER A 174 4.22 3.81 -2.85
C SER A 174 5.24 4.43 -1.89
N ILE A 175 4.97 4.31 -0.59
CA ILE A 175 5.90 4.66 0.48
C ILE A 175 5.90 3.50 1.47
N THR A 176 7.11 3.08 1.89
CA THR A 176 7.28 2.08 2.95
C THR A 176 8.06 2.70 4.10
N ILE A 177 7.55 2.55 5.31
CA ILE A 177 8.12 3.10 6.54
C ILE A 177 8.45 1.94 7.47
N ASP A 178 9.71 1.83 7.87
CA ASP A 178 10.23 0.78 8.76
C ASP A 178 10.20 1.29 10.21
N SER A 179 9.35 0.69 11.04
CA SER A 179 9.15 1.10 12.44
C SER A 179 10.42 0.97 13.30
N THR A 180 11.38 0.15 12.88
CA THR A 180 12.63 -0.06 13.62
C THR A 180 13.69 1.01 13.33
N LYS A 181 13.45 1.86 12.30
CA LYS A 181 14.39 2.88 11.84
C LYS A 181 13.90 4.30 12.05
N VAL A 182 12.59 4.47 12.24
CA VAL A 182 11.94 5.77 12.43
C VAL A 182 11.76 6.02 13.93
N ASP A 183 11.86 7.28 14.34
CA ASP A 183 11.56 7.70 15.71
C ASP A 183 10.11 7.35 16.09
N ALA A 184 9.91 6.76 17.27
CA ALA A 184 8.62 6.24 17.72
C ALA A 184 7.56 7.34 17.86
N ALA A 185 7.94 8.57 18.27
CA ALA A 185 7.00 9.67 18.43
C ALA A 185 6.50 10.16 17.05
N LYS A 186 7.39 10.23 16.06
CA LYS A 186 7.04 10.60 14.68
C LYS A 186 6.15 9.55 14.03
N LEU A 187 6.45 8.27 14.26
CA LEU A 187 5.64 7.17 13.79
C LEU A 187 4.24 7.21 14.40
N THR A 188 4.14 7.45 15.72
CA THR A 188 2.86 7.62 16.42
C THR A 188 2.07 8.82 15.88
N ALA A 189 2.73 9.94 15.60
CA ALA A 189 2.09 11.11 14.99
C ALA A 189 1.50 10.79 13.62
N LEU A 190 2.26 10.08 12.77
CA LEU A 190 1.78 9.64 11.46
C LEU A 190 0.61 8.66 11.59
N GLU A 191 0.71 7.68 12.49
CA GLU A 191 -0.37 6.69 12.71
C GLU A 191 -1.64 7.34 13.27
N THR A 192 -1.52 8.40 14.07
CA THR A 192 -2.67 9.19 14.52
C THR A 192 -3.39 9.85 13.34
N ILE A 193 -2.66 10.33 12.34
CA ILE A 193 -3.26 10.89 11.12
C ILE A 193 -3.92 9.79 10.28
N LEU A 194 -3.27 8.63 10.15
CA LEU A 194 -3.78 7.53 9.33
C LEU A 194 -5.02 6.86 9.92
N TYR A 195 -5.02 6.65 11.24
CA TYR A 195 -6.04 5.84 11.91
C TYR A 195 -7.02 6.66 12.75
N GLY A 196 -6.72 7.94 12.93
CA GLY A 196 -7.52 8.83 13.77
C GLY A 196 -7.23 8.72 15.26
N SER A 197 -7.86 9.58 16.03
CA SER A 197 -7.91 9.59 17.48
C SER A 197 -9.31 10.02 17.94
N GLU A 198 -9.53 10.15 19.27
CA GLU A 198 -10.80 10.67 19.80
C GLU A 198 -11.12 12.10 19.29
N ASP A 199 -10.07 12.88 18.96
CA ASP A 199 -10.19 14.30 18.56
C ASP A 199 -9.82 14.58 17.09
N ALA A 200 -9.36 13.57 16.32
CA ALA A 200 -8.89 13.74 14.94
C ALA A 200 -9.44 12.66 14.00
N GLU A 201 -9.96 13.12 12.86
CA GLU A 201 -10.40 12.20 11.80
C GLU A 201 -9.19 11.53 11.10
N HIS A 202 -9.41 10.32 10.65
CA HIS A 202 -8.44 9.50 9.93
C HIS A 202 -8.38 9.89 8.45
N ARG A 203 -7.17 10.05 7.91
CA ARG A 203 -6.92 10.39 6.50
C ARG A 203 -5.57 9.87 6.05
N LEU A 204 -5.35 9.78 4.74
CA LEU A 204 -4.03 9.45 4.20
C LEU A 204 -3.31 10.77 3.84
N PRO A 205 -2.21 11.11 4.56
CA PRO A 205 -1.41 12.29 4.25
C PRO A 205 -0.66 12.10 2.92
N LEU A 206 -0.44 13.19 2.18
CA LEU A 206 0.40 13.17 0.98
C LEU A 206 1.89 13.05 1.33
N PRO A 207 2.75 12.62 0.39
CA PRO A 207 4.16 12.36 0.67
C PRO A 207 4.93 13.53 1.30
N ASP A 208 4.68 14.77 0.87
CA ASP A 208 5.36 15.95 1.41
C ASP A 208 4.98 16.24 2.86
N GLU A 209 3.74 15.92 3.25
CA GLU A 209 3.32 16.00 4.65
C GLU A 209 4.01 14.94 5.51
N ILE A 210 4.14 13.70 4.98
CA ILE A 210 4.90 12.64 5.66
C ILE A 210 6.36 13.06 5.84
N LEU A 211 6.97 13.63 4.80
CA LEU A 211 8.32 14.15 4.88
C LEU A 211 8.46 15.23 5.96
N THR A 212 7.48 16.12 6.07
CA THR A 212 7.44 17.15 7.12
C THR A 212 7.39 16.53 8.52
N ILE A 213 6.50 15.55 8.76
CA ILE A 213 6.39 14.84 10.03
C ILE A 213 7.71 14.13 10.39
N MET A 214 8.32 13.47 9.40
CA MET A 214 9.56 12.71 9.61
C MET A 214 10.78 13.61 9.84
N ASN A 215 10.78 14.84 9.32
CA ASN A 215 11.85 15.82 9.50
C ASN A 215 11.65 16.77 10.68
N ASP A 216 10.46 16.81 11.29
CA ASP A 216 10.18 17.69 12.41
C ASP A 216 11.10 17.35 13.61
N THR A 217 11.90 18.33 14.04
CA THR A 217 12.83 18.20 15.17
C THR A 217 12.17 18.46 16.54
N GLN A 218 10.89 18.86 16.55
CA GLN A 218 10.17 19.22 17.78
C GLN A 218 9.51 18.01 18.50
N ALA A 219 9.47 16.84 17.89
CA ALA A 219 8.82 15.65 18.46
C ALA A 219 9.68 14.90 19.51
N SER A 220 10.84 15.43 19.88
CA SER A 220 11.78 14.80 20.82
C SER A 220 11.82 15.58 22.14
N GLY A 221 10.67 15.74 22.79
CA GLY A 221 10.56 16.42 24.09
C GLY A 221 9.83 15.57 25.13
#